data_d3a38f97692ed80bfc9a2bad567b3416
#
_entry.id   d3a38f97692ed80bfc9a2bad567b3416
#
_cell.length_a   1.000
_cell.length_b   1.000
_cell.length_c   1.000
_cell.angle_alpha   90.00
_cell.angle_beta   90.00
_cell.angle_gamma   90.00
#
_symmetry.space_group_name_H-M   'P 1'
#
loop_
_entity.id
_entity.type
_entity.pdbx_description
1 polymer ?
#
loop_
_entity_poly.entity_id
_entity_poly.type
_entity_poly.pdbx_seq_one_letter_code
_entity_poly.pdbx_strand_id
1 'polypeptide(L)'
;MTANLDFDTLKAEAASGAIDTVLVCMIDMQGRLMGKRFHVSNFIESGFEETHCCNYLLATDLEMATPDGYAATSWEKGYGDYVMKPDLSTLRRIPWLEATALVLCDLIDHHTHEPVPHAPRQILKAQIARAEAMGFKPMMATELEFFIFEKSYDDYRKSGFRDLAPLAGYNADYAMQLTTKEEHVMRPIRNHLVAAGVPVENSKGEAETGQEELNIRYADALLACDHHTIAKQAVKEIAMAHGHSATFLPKWHHDKVGSAAHIHQSLMTKDGPAFHDADAPLTMSDVMKSYVAGLLR
;
A
#
# COMPACT_ATOMS: atom_id res chain seq x y z
N MET A 1 8.15 -0.13 12.81
CA MET A 1 9.00 1.07 12.64
C MET A 1 8.10 2.18 12.13
N THR A 2 8.13 3.32 12.77
CA THR A 2 7.45 4.54 12.34
C THR A 2 8.09 5.09 11.06
N ALA A 3 7.50 6.14 10.48
CA ALA A 3 8.13 6.93 9.41
C ALA A 3 9.62 7.19 9.72
N ASN A 4 10.46 7.13 8.70
CA ASN A 4 11.91 7.26 8.87
C ASN A 4 12.43 8.68 8.60
N LEU A 5 11.53 9.65 8.51
CA LEU A 5 11.83 11.05 8.26
C LEU A 5 10.83 11.90 9.05
N ASP A 6 11.32 12.83 9.84
CA ASP A 6 10.51 13.88 10.43
C ASP A 6 10.62 15.18 9.63
N PHE A 7 9.76 16.16 9.92
CA PHE A 7 9.68 17.39 9.15
C PHE A 7 10.92 18.30 9.29
N ASP A 8 11.59 18.27 10.44
CA ASP A 8 12.80 19.07 10.64
C ASP A 8 14.00 18.43 9.94
N THR A 9 14.09 17.10 9.93
CA THR A 9 15.07 16.38 9.13
C THR A 9 14.82 16.60 7.63
N LEU A 10 13.55 16.61 7.17
CA LEU A 10 13.22 16.97 5.78
C LEU A 10 13.76 18.36 5.40
N LYS A 11 13.59 19.37 6.26
CA LYS A 11 14.13 20.71 6.03
C LYS A 11 15.66 20.73 5.91
N ALA A 12 16.33 19.99 6.79
CA ALA A 12 17.79 19.89 6.77
C ALA A 12 18.29 19.20 5.49
N GLU A 13 17.62 18.13 5.06
CA GLU A 13 17.97 17.38 3.84
C GLU A 13 17.62 18.18 2.56
N ALA A 14 16.56 18.96 2.58
CA ALA A 14 16.26 19.90 1.51
C ALA A 14 17.34 20.97 1.38
N ALA A 15 17.80 21.53 2.50
CA ALA A 15 18.85 22.54 2.50
C ALA A 15 20.22 22.00 2.01
N SER A 16 20.50 20.71 2.23
CA SER A 16 21.71 20.03 1.74
C SER A 16 21.59 19.53 0.29
N GLY A 17 20.39 19.55 -0.30
CA GLY A 17 20.11 18.97 -1.61
C GLY A 17 19.96 17.44 -1.61
N ALA A 18 19.90 16.81 -0.45
CA ALA A 18 19.68 15.36 -0.33
C ALA A 18 18.25 14.95 -0.68
N ILE A 19 17.28 15.86 -0.50
CA ILE A 19 15.89 15.69 -0.96
C ILE A 19 15.48 16.96 -1.73
N ASP A 20 14.95 16.77 -2.94
CA ASP A 20 14.40 17.84 -3.79
C ASP A 20 12.92 17.65 -4.10
N THR A 21 12.39 16.44 -3.94
CA THR A 21 11.03 16.06 -4.34
C THR A 21 10.27 15.43 -3.17
N VAL A 22 9.00 15.83 -3.00
CA VAL A 22 8.06 15.18 -2.07
C VAL A 22 6.85 14.67 -2.84
N LEU A 23 6.60 13.36 -2.76
CA LEU A 23 5.37 12.75 -3.25
C LEU A 23 4.28 12.98 -2.21
N VAL A 24 3.31 13.81 -2.52
CA VAL A 24 2.14 14.09 -1.68
C VAL A 24 0.98 13.26 -2.21
N CYS A 25 0.66 12.16 -1.51
CA CYS A 25 -0.18 11.09 -2.05
C CYS A 25 -1.41 10.81 -1.19
N MET A 26 -2.54 10.56 -1.84
CA MET A 26 -3.70 9.87 -1.28
C MET A 26 -3.75 8.42 -1.76
N ILE A 27 -4.61 7.61 -1.14
CA ILE A 27 -4.89 6.24 -1.55
C ILE A 27 -6.27 6.21 -2.20
N ASP A 28 -6.37 5.68 -3.42
CA ASP A 28 -7.63 5.53 -4.15
C ASP A 28 -8.37 4.22 -3.80
N MET A 29 -9.54 4.01 -4.42
CA MET A 29 -10.39 2.84 -4.18
C MET A 29 -9.77 1.50 -4.60
N GLN A 30 -8.74 1.51 -5.46
CA GLN A 30 -7.97 0.33 -5.87
C GLN A 30 -6.67 0.16 -5.06
N GLY A 31 -6.44 0.99 -4.04
CA GLY A 31 -5.23 0.95 -3.22
C GLY A 31 -3.99 1.44 -3.98
N ARG A 32 -4.16 2.35 -4.96
CA ARG A 32 -3.06 3.00 -5.66
C ARG A 32 -2.67 4.29 -4.95
N LEU A 33 -1.39 4.64 -5.00
CA LEU A 33 -0.92 5.97 -4.61
C LEU A 33 -1.24 6.95 -5.75
N MET A 34 -2.08 7.93 -5.45
CA MET A 34 -2.49 9.01 -6.34
C MET A 34 -2.07 10.33 -5.74
N GLY A 35 -1.52 11.26 -6.52
CA GLY A 35 -1.09 12.52 -5.93
C GLY A 35 -0.24 13.40 -6.84
N LYS A 36 0.59 14.22 -6.22
CA LYS A 36 1.41 15.22 -6.89
C LYS A 36 2.87 15.12 -6.44
N ARG A 37 3.79 15.47 -7.33
CA ARG A 37 5.20 15.70 -7.00
C ARG A 37 5.40 17.18 -6.71
N PHE A 38 5.79 17.48 -5.49
CA PHE A 38 6.17 18.83 -5.08
C PHE A 38 7.68 18.98 -5.14
N HIS A 39 8.16 20.14 -5.59
CA HIS A 39 9.49 20.57 -5.22
C HIS A 39 9.53 20.79 -3.71
N VAL A 40 10.57 20.28 -3.05
CA VAL A 40 10.63 20.26 -1.59
C VAL A 40 10.49 21.63 -0.94
N SER A 41 11.01 22.68 -1.57
CA SER A 41 10.86 24.05 -1.04
C SER A 41 9.39 24.49 -0.96
N ASN A 42 8.59 24.22 -2.00
CA ASN A 42 7.16 24.55 -1.99
C ASN A 42 6.38 23.70 -0.99
N PHE A 43 6.77 22.42 -0.84
CA PHE A 43 6.18 21.55 0.19
C PHE A 43 6.45 22.10 1.60
N ILE A 44 7.67 22.53 1.90
CA ILE A 44 8.08 23.10 3.20
C ILE A 44 7.42 24.46 3.44
N GLU A 45 7.21 25.27 2.40
CA GLU A 45 6.60 26.60 2.51
C GLU A 45 5.09 26.53 2.81
N SER A 46 4.36 25.64 2.13
CA SER A 46 2.89 25.59 2.22
C SER A 46 2.28 24.21 2.03
N GLY A 47 2.87 23.36 1.18
CA GLY A 47 2.29 22.08 0.80
C GLY A 47 2.15 21.08 1.94
N PHE A 48 2.87 21.24 3.05
CA PHE A 48 2.76 20.42 4.25
C PHE A 48 1.47 20.69 5.04
N GLU A 49 0.85 21.84 4.88
CA GLU A 49 -0.41 22.17 5.53
C GLU A 49 -1.56 21.50 4.81
N GLU A 50 -1.66 21.73 3.50
CA GLU A 50 -2.66 21.10 2.64
C GLU A 50 -2.35 21.31 1.15
N THR A 51 -2.96 20.49 0.30
CA THR A 51 -3.08 20.70 -1.14
C THR A 51 -4.44 20.19 -1.61
N HIS A 52 -4.76 20.31 -2.90
CA HIS A 52 -6.06 19.91 -3.43
C HIS A 52 -5.91 18.85 -4.52
N CYS A 53 -6.94 18.04 -4.71
CA CYS A 53 -7.07 17.13 -5.84
C CYS A 53 -8.53 17.05 -6.29
N CYS A 54 -8.74 16.69 -7.55
CA CYS A 54 -10.09 16.51 -8.06
C CYS A 54 -10.82 15.37 -7.33
N ASN A 55 -12.08 15.57 -7.01
CA ASN A 55 -12.88 14.59 -6.26
C ASN A 55 -13.16 13.30 -7.07
N TYR A 56 -13.06 13.34 -8.40
CA TYR A 56 -13.21 12.15 -9.24
C TYR A 56 -12.14 11.08 -9.01
N LEU A 57 -11.01 11.41 -8.38
CA LEU A 57 -9.92 10.45 -8.13
C LEU A 57 -10.35 9.25 -7.27
N LEU A 58 -11.43 9.36 -6.50
CA LEU A 58 -12.04 8.23 -5.80
C LEU A 58 -13.07 7.46 -6.66
N ALA A 59 -13.31 7.90 -7.89
CA ALA A 59 -14.31 7.33 -8.81
C ALA A 59 -13.73 6.97 -10.18
N THR A 60 -12.42 6.91 -10.32
CA THR A 60 -11.76 6.46 -11.56
C THR A 60 -11.65 4.95 -11.61
N ASP A 61 -11.64 4.39 -12.81
CA ASP A 61 -11.26 3.00 -13.06
C ASP A 61 -9.73 2.82 -13.17
N LEU A 62 -9.28 1.64 -13.57
CA LEU A 62 -7.85 1.33 -13.73
C LEU A 62 -7.19 2.10 -14.88
N GLU A 63 -7.94 2.51 -15.90
CA GLU A 63 -7.49 3.31 -17.04
C GLU A 63 -7.61 4.83 -16.77
N MET A 64 -7.93 5.22 -15.53
CA MET A 64 -8.19 6.61 -15.12
C MET A 64 -9.41 7.25 -15.80
N ALA A 65 -10.29 6.47 -16.42
CA ALA A 65 -11.57 6.97 -16.88
C ALA A 65 -12.50 7.25 -15.68
N THR A 66 -13.41 8.18 -15.86
CA THR A 66 -14.42 8.61 -14.85
C THR A 66 -15.78 8.07 -15.24
N PRO A 67 -16.13 6.80 -14.90
CA PRO A 67 -17.44 6.25 -15.22
C PRO A 67 -18.55 6.99 -14.47
N ASP A 68 -19.70 7.06 -15.11
CA ASP A 68 -20.91 7.66 -14.53
C ASP A 68 -21.52 6.81 -13.41
N GLY A 69 -22.45 7.40 -12.65
CA GLY A 69 -23.24 6.70 -11.65
C GLY A 69 -22.81 6.88 -10.20
N TYR A 70 -21.70 7.56 -9.95
CA TYR A 70 -21.27 7.85 -8.58
C TYR A 70 -22.06 9.01 -7.96
N ALA A 71 -22.52 8.80 -6.72
CA ALA A 71 -23.27 9.82 -6.00
C ALA A 71 -22.41 11.03 -5.56
N ALA A 72 -21.13 10.79 -5.26
CA ALA A 72 -20.23 11.83 -4.75
C ALA A 72 -19.71 12.75 -5.87
N THR A 73 -19.57 12.26 -7.09
CA THR A 73 -18.99 12.98 -8.21
C THR A 73 -19.57 12.48 -9.53
N SER A 74 -19.88 13.39 -10.45
CA SER A 74 -20.32 13.06 -11.82
C SER A 74 -20.14 14.28 -12.71
N TRP A 75 -20.15 14.06 -14.02
CA TRP A 75 -20.12 15.13 -15.00
C TRP A 75 -21.28 16.11 -14.83
N GLU A 76 -22.49 15.59 -14.54
CA GLU A 76 -23.71 16.41 -14.34
C GLU A 76 -23.63 17.32 -13.12
N LYS A 77 -22.94 16.88 -12.04
CA LYS A 77 -22.77 17.66 -10.81
C LYS A 77 -21.63 18.68 -10.89
N GLY A 78 -20.81 18.59 -11.95
CA GLY A 78 -19.52 19.22 -12.00
C GLY A 78 -18.49 18.55 -11.07
N TYR A 79 -17.25 18.48 -11.50
CA TYR A 79 -16.17 17.98 -10.66
C TYR A 79 -15.71 19.09 -9.72
N GLY A 80 -15.66 18.78 -8.42
CA GLY A 80 -15.09 19.62 -7.38
C GLY A 80 -13.74 19.10 -6.91
N ASP A 81 -13.25 19.69 -5.81
CA ASP A 81 -11.99 19.31 -5.20
C ASP A 81 -12.19 18.65 -3.83
N TYR A 82 -11.24 17.78 -3.47
CA TYR A 82 -10.93 17.40 -2.10
C TYR A 82 -9.67 18.12 -1.63
N VAL A 83 -9.62 18.41 -0.36
CA VAL A 83 -8.39 18.82 0.33
C VAL A 83 -7.60 17.57 0.66
N MET A 84 -6.36 17.50 0.22
CA MET A 84 -5.37 16.50 0.64
C MET A 84 -4.61 17.05 1.85
N LYS A 85 -4.87 16.49 3.04
CA LYS A 85 -4.24 16.89 4.29
C LYS A 85 -3.08 15.94 4.58
N PRO A 86 -1.80 16.36 4.45
CA PRO A 86 -0.66 15.51 4.73
C PRO A 86 -0.64 15.03 6.19
N ASP A 87 -0.50 13.71 6.36
CA ASP A 87 -0.24 13.08 7.65
C ASP A 87 1.27 12.97 7.84
N LEU A 88 1.88 13.97 8.48
CA LEU A 88 3.34 14.03 8.65
C LEU A 88 3.90 12.85 9.45
N SER A 89 3.08 12.10 10.19
CA SER A 89 3.51 10.86 10.83
C SER A 89 3.86 9.76 9.83
N THR A 90 3.45 9.90 8.56
CA THR A 90 3.75 8.96 7.48
C THR A 90 4.96 9.37 6.64
N LEU A 91 5.52 10.56 6.88
CA LEU A 91 6.63 11.13 6.09
C LEU A 91 7.84 10.19 6.11
N ARG A 92 8.36 9.85 4.94
CA ARG A 92 9.47 8.90 4.77
C ARG A 92 10.29 9.16 3.51
N ARG A 93 11.54 8.70 3.50
CA ARG A 93 12.34 8.61 2.28
C ARG A 93 11.83 7.49 1.40
N ILE A 94 11.98 7.67 0.11
CA ILE A 94 11.67 6.67 -0.94
C ILE A 94 12.98 6.29 -1.65
N PRO A 95 13.76 5.31 -1.11
CA PRO A 95 15.13 5.07 -1.54
C PRO A 95 15.30 4.54 -2.96
N TRP A 96 14.24 4.07 -3.60
CA TRP A 96 14.25 3.64 -5.01
C TRP A 96 14.00 4.77 -6.00
N LEU A 97 13.68 5.98 -5.52
CA LEU A 97 13.60 7.21 -6.31
C LEU A 97 14.64 8.19 -5.78
N GLU A 98 15.42 8.77 -6.70
CA GLU A 98 16.47 9.73 -6.34
C GLU A 98 15.90 10.94 -5.61
N ALA A 99 16.57 11.38 -4.56
CA ALA A 99 16.27 12.59 -3.78
C ALA A 99 14.79 12.78 -3.38
N THR A 100 14.06 11.67 -3.14
CA THR A 100 12.61 11.69 -3.00
C THR A 100 12.14 11.27 -1.60
N ALA A 101 11.19 12.05 -1.06
CA ALA A 101 10.37 11.69 0.11
C ALA A 101 8.90 11.46 -0.30
N LEU A 102 8.14 10.82 0.58
CA LEU A 102 6.69 10.58 0.42
C LEU A 102 5.96 10.91 1.72
N VAL A 103 4.77 11.48 1.58
CA VAL A 103 3.79 11.64 2.66
C VAL A 103 2.42 11.18 2.18
N LEU A 104 1.69 10.47 3.03
CA LEU A 104 0.29 10.10 2.79
C LEU A 104 -0.64 11.19 3.30
N CYS A 105 -1.76 11.38 2.60
CA CYS A 105 -2.77 12.38 2.93
C CYS A 105 -4.08 11.73 3.32
N ASP A 106 -4.75 12.35 4.27
CA ASP A 106 -6.18 12.18 4.46
C ASP A 106 -6.96 13.10 3.49
N LEU A 107 -8.14 12.65 3.08
CA LEU A 107 -9.03 13.46 2.25
C LEU A 107 -10.10 14.13 3.09
N ILE A 108 -10.27 15.43 2.86
CA ILE A 108 -11.24 16.29 3.53
C ILE A 108 -12.10 16.94 2.44
N ASP A 109 -13.39 17.04 2.69
CA ASP A 109 -14.31 17.74 1.81
C ASP A 109 -14.01 19.25 1.79
N HIS A 110 -13.85 19.81 0.60
CA HIS A 110 -13.44 21.21 0.42
C HIS A 110 -14.44 22.23 0.99
N HIS A 111 -15.73 21.90 1.07
CA HIS A 111 -16.77 22.82 1.53
C HIS A 111 -17.07 22.67 3.01
N THR A 112 -17.16 21.43 3.49
CA THR A 112 -17.54 21.14 4.89
C THR A 112 -16.34 21.06 5.82
N HIS A 113 -15.13 20.85 5.28
CA HIS A 113 -13.91 20.55 6.01
C HIS A 113 -13.99 19.29 6.89
N GLU A 114 -14.97 18.42 6.57
CA GLU A 114 -15.12 17.12 7.24
C GLU A 114 -14.38 16.02 6.47
N PRO A 115 -13.93 14.95 7.15
CA PRO A 115 -13.32 13.81 6.48
C PRO A 115 -14.22 13.21 5.41
N VAL A 116 -13.67 12.89 4.23
CA VAL A 116 -14.40 12.22 3.15
C VAL A 116 -14.71 10.78 3.55
N PRO A 117 -15.98 10.43 3.87
CA PRO A 117 -16.29 9.17 4.56
C PRO A 117 -16.05 7.91 3.72
N HIS A 118 -15.99 8.04 2.41
CA HIS A 118 -15.72 6.93 1.48
C HIS A 118 -14.25 6.86 1.03
N ALA A 119 -13.37 7.72 1.52
CA ALA A 119 -11.93 7.59 1.28
C ALA A 119 -11.37 6.38 2.06
N PRO A 120 -10.53 5.50 1.45
CA PRO A 120 -10.08 4.26 2.07
C PRO A 120 -9.45 4.42 3.46
N ARG A 121 -8.56 5.39 3.64
CA ARG A 121 -7.98 5.67 4.97
C ARG A 121 -9.03 6.12 5.99
N GLN A 122 -10.05 6.87 5.58
CA GLN A 122 -11.12 7.32 6.48
C GLN A 122 -12.06 6.19 6.88
N ILE A 123 -12.39 5.27 5.94
CA ILE A 123 -13.14 4.06 6.27
C ILE A 123 -12.39 3.26 7.35
N LEU A 124 -11.09 3.05 7.17
CA LEU A 124 -10.28 2.30 8.13
C LEU A 124 -10.20 3.02 9.49
N LYS A 125 -9.92 4.33 9.51
CA LYS A 125 -9.88 5.14 10.74
C LYS A 125 -11.19 5.06 11.51
N ALA A 126 -12.34 5.10 10.82
CA ALA A 126 -13.64 4.97 11.45
C ALA A 126 -13.83 3.58 12.09
N GLN A 127 -13.35 2.50 11.46
CA GLN A 127 -13.44 1.15 12.06
C GLN A 127 -12.45 0.97 13.21
N ILE A 128 -11.25 1.55 13.13
CA ILE A 128 -10.29 1.57 14.24
C ILE A 128 -10.92 2.26 15.45
N ALA A 129 -11.49 3.45 15.27
CA ALA A 129 -12.16 4.19 16.37
C ALA A 129 -13.31 3.39 16.99
N ARG A 130 -14.08 2.64 16.21
CA ARG A 130 -15.12 1.74 16.73
C ARG A 130 -14.52 0.59 17.55
N ALA A 131 -13.44 -0.01 17.10
CA ALA A 131 -12.76 -1.08 17.86
C ALA A 131 -12.17 -0.53 19.18
N GLU A 132 -11.55 0.65 19.13
CA GLU A 132 -10.99 1.32 20.31
C GLU A 132 -12.06 1.69 21.34
N ALA A 133 -13.24 2.15 20.89
CA ALA A 133 -14.39 2.41 21.76
C ALA A 133 -14.90 1.13 22.45
N MET A 134 -14.63 -0.06 21.88
CA MET A 134 -14.91 -1.36 22.49
C MET A 134 -13.75 -1.89 23.37
N GLY A 135 -12.65 -1.13 23.49
CA GLY A 135 -11.48 -1.50 24.28
C GLY A 135 -10.45 -2.34 23.51
N PHE A 136 -10.52 -2.41 22.17
CA PHE A 136 -9.62 -3.18 21.35
C PHE A 136 -8.75 -2.30 20.46
N LYS A 137 -7.46 -2.65 20.34
CA LYS A 137 -6.54 -2.11 19.34
C LYS A 137 -6.36 -3.16 18.24
N PRO A 138 -6.82 -2.88 16.99
CA PRO A 138 -6.62 -3.79 15.86
C PRO A 138 -5.14 -3.85 15.44
N MET A 139 -4.61 -5.06 15.29
CA MET A 139 -3.27 -5.34 14.76
C MET A 139 -3.42 -6.15 13.48
N MET A 140 -2.69 -5.77 12.43
CA MET A 140 -2.80 -6.39 11.11
C MET A 140 -1.44 -6.60 10.47
N ALA A 141 -1.37 -7.60 9.58
CA ALA A 141 -0.29 -7.79 8.65
C ALA A 141 -0.86 -8.19 7.29
N THR A 142 -0.09 -7.97 6.24
CA THR A 142 -0.44 -8.45 4.91
C THR A 142 0.69 -9.30 4.35
N GLU A 143 0.30 -10.33 3.65
CA GLU A 143 1.13 -11.27 2.91
C GLU A 143 0.68 -11.15 1.45
N LEU A 144 1.57 -10.67 0.60
CA LEU A 144 1.25 -10.26 -0.76
C LEU A 144 1.91 -11.18 -1.76
N GLU A 145 1.12 -11.83 -2.59
CA GLU A 145 1.57 -12.56 -3.76
C GLU A 145 1.44 -11.71 -5.02
N PHE A 146 2.41 -11.84 -5.91
CA PHE A 146 2.44 -11.12 -7.19
C PHE A 146 3.28 -11.87 -8.21
N PHE A 147 3.08 -11.54 -9.49
CA PHE A 147 3.90 -12.05 -10.57
C PHE A 147 4.86 -10.98 -11.08
N ILE A 148 6.09 -11.39 -11.41
CA ILE A 148 7.06 -10.59 -12.16
C ILE A 148 7.18 -11.17 -13.56
N PHE A 149 7.14 -10.29 -14.57
CA PHE A 149 7.27 -10.63 -15.98
C PHE A 149 8.56 -10.12 -16.57
N GLU A 150 9.09 -10.83 -17.58
CA GLU A 150 10.40 -10.55 -18.21
C GLU A 150 10.51 -9.16 -18.81
N LYS A 151 9.42 -8.64 -19.40
CA LYS A 151 9.45 -7.37 -20.14
C LYS A 151 8.88 -6.22 -19.34
N SER A 152 9.23 -5.01 -19.78
CA SER A 152 8.67 -3.78 -19.23
C SER A 152 7.16 -3.64 -19.49
N TYR A 153 6.49 -2.79 -18.70
CA TYR A 153 5.09 -2.43 -18.94
C TYR A 153 4.86 -1.87 -20.34
N ASP A 154 5.79 -1.05 -20.85
CA ASP A 154 5.68 -0.44 -22.18
C ASP A 154 5.76 -1.46 -23.31
N ASP A 155 6.61 -2.47 -23.17
CA ASP A 155 6.74 -3.52 -24.19
C ASP A 155 5.50 -4.41 -24.23
N TYR A 156 4.95 -4.77 -23.06
CA TYR A 156 3.69 -5.51 -23.02
C TYR A 156 2.50 -4.67 -23.51
N ARG A 157 2.47 -3.38 -23.22
CA ARG A 157 1.45 -2.48 -23.79
C ARG A 157 1.50 -2.43 -25.31
N LYS A 158 2.70 -2.33 -25.91
CA LYS A 158 2.89 -2.35 -27.38
C LYS A 158 2.39 -3.66 -28.00
N SER A 159 2.52 -4.80 -27.31
CA SER A 159 2.02 -6.10 -27.77
C SER A 159 0.54 -6.33 -27.45
N GLY A 160 -0.16 -5.36 -26.81
CA GLY A 160 -1.54 -5.51 -26.34
C GLY A 160 -1.67 -6.51 -25.20
N PHE A 161 -0.65 -6.58 -24.32
CA PHE A 161 -0.55 -7.53 -23.20
C PHE A 161 -0.66 -9.01 -23.62
N ARG A 162 -0.15 -9.31 -24.83
CA ARG A 162 -0.04 -10.67 -25.33
C ARG A 162 1.33 -11.24 -24.98
N ASP A 163 1.39 -12.57 -24.92
CA ASP A 163 2.64 -13.31 -24.70
C ASP A 163 3.36 -12.90 -23.42
N LEU A 164 2.60 -12.74 -22.33
CA LEU A 164 3.14 -12.48 -21.01
C LEU A 164 4.02 -13.66 -20.58
N ALA A 165 5.31 -13.40 -20.39
CA ALA A 165 6.30 -14.38 -19.96
C ALA A 165 6.74 -14.07 -18.52
N PRO A 166 6.47 -14.97 -17.54
CA PRO A 166 7.02 -14.83 -16.20
C PRO A 166 8.55 -14.77 -16.18
N LEU A 167 9.12 -14.00 -15.25
CA LEU A 167 10.57 -13.79 -15.14
C LEU A 167 11.33 -15.10 -14.86
N ALA A 168 10.78 -15.99 -14.01
CA ALA A 168 11.34 -17.32 -13.79
C ALA A 168 10.75 -18.34 -14.76
N GLY A 169 11.56 -19.32 -15.16
CA GLY A 169 11.15 -20.41 -16.01
C GLY A 169 10.66 -21.65 -15.25
N TYR A 170 10.60 -21.60 -13.92
CA TYR A 170 10.29 -22.73 -13.05
C TYR A 170 9.37 -22.31 -11.91
N ASN A 171 8.58 -23.27 -11.38
CA ASN A 171 7.96 -23.13 -10.07
C ASN A 171 9.09 -23.11 -9.01
N ALA A 172 9.19 -21.99 -8.30
CA ALA A 172 10.27 -21.74 -7.34
C ALA A 172 9.82 -21.84 -5.88
N ASP A 173 8.66 -22.39 -5.61
CA ASP A 173 8.06 -22.48 -4.27
C ASP A 173 9.06 -23.00 -3.23
N TYR A 174 9.46 -22.13 -2.30
CA TYR A 174 10.51 -22.33 -1.29
C TYR A 174 11.90 -22.77 -1.83
N ALA A 175 12.11 -22.79 -3.14
CA ALA A 175 13.35 -23.31 -3.74
C ALA A 175 14.43 -22.23 -3.84
N MET A 176 15.30 -22.12 -2.83
CA MET A 176 16.33 -21.08 -2.71
C MET A 176 17.22 -20.93 -3.95
N GLN A 177 17.64 -22.06 -4.56
CA GLN A 177 18.46 -22.00 -5.78
C GLN A 177 17.73 -21.35 -6.95
N LEU A 178 16.43 -21.58 -7.07
CA LEU A 178 15.62 -21.06 -8.19
C LEU A 178 15.33 -19.57 -8.01
N THR A 179 14.93 -19.15 -6.82
CA THR A 179 14.67 -17.73 -6.50
C THR A 179 15.93 -16.86 -6.58
N THR A 180 17.13 -17.45 -6.53
CA THR A 180 18.38 -16.71 -6.74
C THR A 180 18.42 -16.00 -8.09
N LYS A 181 17.71 -16.47 -9.10
CA LYS A 181 17.62 -15.82 -10.41
C LYS A 181 16.87 -14.49 -10.39
N GLU A 182 15.95 -14.35 -9.45
CA GLU A 182 15.07 -13.18 -9.29
C GLU A 182 15.62 -12.17 -8.28
N GLU A 183 16.70 -12.52 -7.56
CA GLU A 183 17.32 -11.66 -6.53
C GLU A 183 17.78 -10.29 -7.04
N HIS A 184 18.06 -10.14 -8.34
CA HIS A 184 18.40 -8.85 -8.92
C HIS A 184 17.23 -7.85 -8.84
N VAL A 185 15.97 -8.32 -8.70
CA VAL A 185 14.77 -7.52 -8.47
C VAL A 185 14.29 -7.63 -7.02
N MET A 186 14.21 -8.86 -6.48
CA MET A 186 13.63 -9.09 -5.15
C MET A 186 14.49 -8.52 -4.01
N ARG A 187 15.83 -8.58 -4.14
CA ARG A 187 16.72 -7.97 -3.14
C ARG A 187 16.59 -6.44 -3.06
N PRO A 188 16.59 -5.68 -4.18
CA PRO A 188 16.25 -4.26 -4.15
C PRO A 188 14.88 -3.98 -3.52
N ILE A 189 13.83 -4.75 -3.84
CA ILE A 189 12.50 -4.59 -3.24
C ILE A 189 12.59 -4.68 -1.70
N ARG A 190 13.16 -5.75 -1.16
CA ARG A 190 13.31 -5.92 0.30
C ARG A 190 14.11 -4.79 0.93
N ASN A 191 15.28 -4.48 0.38
CA ASN A 191 16.19 -3.51 0.97
C ASN A 191 15.64 -2.09 0.94
N HIS A 192 15.05 -1.68 -0.17
CA HIS A 192 14.46 -0.35 -0.30
C HIS A 192 13.22 -0.18 0.58
N LEU A 193 12.37 -1.20 0.69
CA LEU A 193 11.24 -1.16 1.59
C LEU A 193 11.67 -1.01 3.06
N VAL A 194 12.65 -1.80 3.50
CA VAL A 194 13.21 -1.68 4.84
C VAL A 194 13.80 -0.28 5.06
N ALA A 195 14.54 0.24 4.09
CA ALA A 195 15.10 1.59 4.15
C ALA A 195 14.03 2.69 4.12
N ALA A 196 12.86 2.43 3.51
CA ALA A 196 11.69 3.31 3.55
C ALA A 196 10.86 3.17 4.85
N GLY A 197 11.29 2.35 5.81
CA GLY A 197 10.58 2.14 7.08
C GLY A 197 9.43 1.13 6.99
N VAL A 198 9.33 0.36 5.90
CA VAL A 198 8.38 -0.76 5.77
C VAL A 198 9.09 -2.04 6.23
N PRO A 199 8.67 -2.66 7.35
CA PRO A 199 9.39 -3.78 7.95
C PRO A 199 9.12 -5.10 7.23
N VAL A 200 9.83 -5.35 6.13
CA VAL A 200 9.78 -6.64 5.43
C VAL A 200 10.38 -7.71 6.32
N GLU A 201 9.69 -8.81 6.52
CA GLU A 201 10.18 -9.98 7.25
C GLU A 201 10.93 -10.95 6.33
N ASN A 202 10.31 -11.28 5.21
CA ASN A 202 10.88 -12.19 4.22
C ASN A 202 10.24 -12.01 2.85
N SER A 203 10.79 -12.70 1.86
CA SER A 203 10.16 -12.98 0.57
C SER A 203 10.49 -14.41 0.17
N LYS A 204 9.62 -15.03 -0.63
CA LYS A 204 9.82 -16.35 -1.17
C LYS A 204 9.21 -16.48 -2.56
N GLY A 205 9.70 -17.44 -3.35
CA GLY A 205 8.99 -17.89 -4.54
C GLY A 205 7.72 -18.62 -4.17
N GLU A 206 6.69 -18.46 -4.98
CA GLU A 206 5.37 -19.05 -4.84
C GLU A 206 5.12 -20.23 -5.81
N ALA A 207 3.93 -20.84 -5.68
CA ALA A 207 3.54 -22.09 -6.31
C ALA A 207 3.38 -22.03 -7.84
N GLU A 208 3.62 -20.91 -8.49
CA GLU A 208 3.60 -20.75 -9.95
C GLU A 208 4.88 -20.09 -10.46
N THR A 209 5.20 -20.33 -11.70
CA THR A 209 6.35 -19.77 -12.41
C THR A 209 6.33 -18.25 -12.38
N GLY A 210 7.38 -17.61 -11.84
CA GLY A 210 7.51 -16.15 -11.72
C GLY A 210 6.58 -15.51 -10.69
N GLN A 211 5.99 -16.33 -9.82
CA GLN A 211 5.21 -15.85 -8.67
C GLN A 211 6.10 -15.69 -7.44
N GLU A 212 6.00 -14.56 -6.81
CA GLU A 212 6.73 -14.17 -5.60
C GLU A 212 5.76 -13.76 -4.50
N GLU A 213 6.19 -13.91 -3.26
CA GLU A 213 5.47 -13.45 -2.07
C GLU A 213 6.36 -12.51 -1.25
N LEU A 214 5.74 -11.49 -0.67
CA LEU A 214 6.35 -10.53 0.22
C LEU A 214 5.58 -10.45 1.53
N ASN A 215 6.27 -10.76 2.64
CA ASN A 215 5.71 -10.71 3.99
C ASN A 215 6.14 -9.44 4.72
N ILE A 216 5.18 -8.68 5.23
CA ILE A 216 5.39 -7.45 5.99
C ILE A 216 4.98 -7.70 7.44
N ARG A 217 5.86 -7.32 8.37
CA ARG A 217 5.61 -7.46 9.80
C ARG A 217 4.34 -6.73 10.21
N TYR A 218 3.59 -7.35 11.12
CA TYR A 218 2.37 -6.77 11.68
C TYR A 218 2.60 -5.42 12.38
N ALA A 219 1.61 -4.56 12.31
CA ALA A 219 1.55 -3.26 12.97
C ALA A 219 0.11 -2.97 13.41
N ASP A 220 -0.12 -1.80 14.02
CA ASP A 220 -1.49 -1.30 14.11
C ASP A 220 -2.12 -1.17 12.72
N ALA A 221 -3.44 -1.30 12.67
CA ALA A 221 -4.15 -1.50 11.41
C ALA A 221 -3.92 -0.39 10.37
N LEU A 222 -3.84 0.88 10.79
CA LEU A 222 -3.62 1.98 9.85
C LEU A 222 -2.22 1.92 9.24
N LEU A 223 -1.20 1.75 10.10
CA LEU A 223 0.19 1.64 9.65
C LEU A 223 0.42 0.42 8.77
N ALA A 224 -0.20 -0.72 9.09
CA ALA A 224 -0.11 -1.93 8.26
C ALA A 224 -0.69 -1.70 6.86
N CYS A 225 -1.83 -1.02 6.73
CA CYS A 225 -2.43 -0.68 5.44
C CYS A 225 -1.60 0.34 4.65
N ASP A 226 -1.02 1.34 5.32
CA ASP A 226 -0.10 2.29 4.71
C ASP A 226 1.15 1.56 4.17
N HIS A 227 1.73 0.63 4.95
CA HIS A 227 2.85 -0.20 4.50
C HIS A 227 2.50 -1.07 3.28
N HIS A 228 1.32 -1.69 3.28
CA HIS A 228 0.81 -2.49 2.16
C HIS A 228 0.77 -1.67 0.85
N THR A 229 0.20 -0.47 0.90
CA THR A 229 0.08 0.38 -0.29
C THR A 229 1.44 0.83 -0.80
N ILE A 230 2.35 1.21 0.12
CA ILE A 230 3.73 1.58 -0.23
C ILE A 230 4.49 0.38 -0.82
N ALA A 231 4.31 -0.82 -0.28
CA ALA A 231 4.94 -2.04 -0.79
C ALA A 231 4.48 -2.37 -2.22
N LYS A 232 3.17 -2.27 -2.49
CA LYS A 232 2.63 -2.45 -3.86
C LYS A 232 3.24 -1.48 -4.86
N GLN A 233 3.38 -0.21 -4.46
CA GLN A 233 4.01 0.81 -5.30
C GLN A 233 5.49 0.50 -5.52
N ALA A 234 6.24 0.20 -4.45
CA ALA A 234 7.66 -0.12 -4.52
C ALA A 234 7.96 -1.30 -5.44
N VAL A 235 7.21 -2.40 -5.30
CA VAL A 235 7.36 -3.59 -6.16
C VAL A 235 7.24 -3.22 -7.63
N LYS A 236 6.23 -2.44 -8.00
CA LYS A 236 6.00 -2.02 -9.39
C LYS A 236 7.09 -1.08 -9.91
N GLU A 237 7.47 -0.06 -9.13
CA GLU A 237 8.47 0.92 -9.54
C GLU A 237 9.87 0.32 -9.61
N ILE A 238 10.22 -0.57 -8.67
CA ILE A 238 11.52 -1.26 -8.68
C ILE A 238 11.60 -2.27 -9.84
N ALA A 239 10.53 -3.07 -10.07
CA ALA A 239 10.49 -3.95 -11.24
C ALA A 239 10.66 -3.15 -12.55
N MET A 240 9.96 -2.02 -12.67
CA MET A 240 10.07 -1.11 -13.82
C MET A 240 11.51 -0.58 -14.00
N ALA A 241 12.17 -0.19 -12.92
CA ALA A 241 13.56 0.30 -12.97
C ALA A 241 14.55 -0.78 -13.42
N HIS A 242 14.20 -2.07 -13.26
CA HIS A 242 14.99 -3.21 -13.71
C HIS A 242 14.55 -3.75 -15.09
N GLY A 243 13.66 -3.03 -15.80
CA GLY A 243 13.18 -3.41 -17.14
C GLY A 243 12.11 -4.50 -17.13
N HIS A 244 11.53 -4.79 -15.97
CA HIS A 244 10.48 -5.79 -15.76
C HIS A 244 9.13 -5.15 -15.49
N SER A 245 8.11 -5.99 -15.36
CA SER A 245 6.79 -5.57 -14.87
C SER A 245 6.27 -6.52 -13.80
N ALA A 246 5.51 -5.99 -12.84
CA ALA A 246 4.89 -6.75 -11.77
C ALA A 246 3.38 -6.54 -11.75
N THR A 247 2.63 -7.59 -11.40
CA THR A 247 1.18 -7.52 -11.25
C THR A 247 0.70 -8.16 -9.96
N PHE A 248 -0.25 -7.51 -9.31
CA PHE A 248 -1.03 -8.01 -8.16
C PHE A 248 -2.43 -8.48 -8.59
N LEU A 249 -2.64 -8.71 -9.89
CA LEU A 249 -3.92 -9.21 -10.39
C LEU A 249 -4.20 -10.60 -9.80
N PRO A 250 -5.34 -10.82 -9.15
CA PRO A 250 -5.65 -12.10 -8.48
C PRO A 250 -5.56 -13.31 -9.40
N LYS A 251 -5.85 -13.14 -10.69
CA LYS A 251 -5.80 -14.21 -11.70
C LYS A 251 -5.44 -13.62 -13.06
N TRP A 252 -4.16 -13.59 -13.41
CA TRP A 252 -3.72 -13.03 -14.69
C TRP A 252 -3.89 -13.99 -15.89
N HIS A 253 -4.00 -15.31 -15.60
CA HIS A 253 -4.23 -16.33 -16.61
C HIS A 253 -5.11 -17.45 -16.04
N HIS A 254 -6.09 -17.94 -16.81
CA HIS A 254 -7.08 -18.89 -16.30
C HIS A 254 -6.50 -20.24 -15.87
N ASP A 255 -5.43 -20.73 -16.54
CA ASP A 255 -4.77 -22.00 -16.25
C ASP A 255 -3.64 -21.89 -15.21
N LYS A 256 -3.32 -20.67 -14.75
CA LYS A 256 -2.23 -20.44 -13.78
C LYS A 256 -2.77 -20.32 -12.37
N VAL A 257 -1.93 -20.54 -11.38
CA VAL A 257 -2.26 -20.25 -9.98
C VAL A 257 -2.58 -18.76 -9.83
N GLY A 258 -3.53 -18.42 -8.98
CA GLY A 258 -3.85 -17.04 -8.65
C GLY A 258 -2.90 -16.47 -7.61
N SER A 259 -2.88 -15.15 -7.48
CA SER A 259 -2.19 -14.45 -6.39
C SER A 259 -3.15 -14.17 -5.25
N ALA A 260 -2.81 -14.61 -4.05
CA ALA A 260 -3.53 -14.29 -2.83
C ALA A 260 -3.03 -12.95 -2.23
N ALA A 261 -3.87 -12.41 -1.36
CA ALA A 261 -3.51 -11.35 -0.44
C ALA A 261 -4.05 -11.76 0.93
N HIS A 262 -3.21 -12.41 1.73
CA HIS A 262 -3.60 -12.83 3.08
C HIS A 262 -3.58 -11.62 4.01
N ILE A 263 -4.63 -11.49 4.82
CA ILE A 263 -4.73 -10.44 5.83
C ILE A 263 -4.79 -11.09 7.21
N HIS A 264 -3.69 -11.01 7.94
CA HIS A 264 -3.61 -11.46 9.33
C HIS A 264 -4.22 -10.39 10.22
N GLN A 265 -5.08 -10.83 11.14
CA GLN A 265 -5.82 -9.93 12.03
C GLN A 265 -5.74 -10.42 13.47
N SER A 266 -5.50 -9.49 14.39
CA SER A 266 -5.56 -9.73 15.82
C SER A 266 -6.08 -8.49 16.52
N LEU A 267 -6.62 -8.68 17.74
CA LEU A 267 -7.03 -7.60 18.62
C LEU A 267 -6.18 -7.62 19.90
N MET A 268 -5.69 -6.45 20.30
CA MET A 268 -5.00 -6.27 21.56
C MET A 268 -5.91 -5.53 22.54
N THR A 269 -5.85 -5.90 23.80
CA THR A 269 -6.38 -5.14 24.92
C THR A 269 -5.23 -4.56 25.75
N LYS A 270 -5.53 -3.80 26.78
CA LYS A 270 -4.52 -3.37 27.77
C LYS A 270 -3.83 -4.53 28.49
N ASP A 271 -4.49 -5.70 28.58
CA ASP A 271 -4.03 -6.87 29.30
C ASP A 271 -3.33 -7.92 28.39
N GLY A 272 -3.29 -7.68 27.06
CA GLY A 272 -2.65 -8.57 26.09
C GLY A 272 -3.57 -8.95 24.91
N PRO A 273 -3.21 -10.04 24.19
CA PRO A 273 -3.97 -10.50 23.03
C PRO A 273 -5.40 -10.92 23.38
N ALA A 274 -6.41 -10.31 22.75
CA ALA A 274 -7.80 -10.59 23.01
C ALA A 274 -8.28 -11.94 22.46
N PHE A 275 -7.57 -12.52 21.49
CA PHE A 275 -7.95 -13.75 20.81
C PHE A 275 -7.50 -15.00 21.54
N HIS A 276 -6.57 -14.91 22.49
CA HIS A 276 -6.02 -16.03 23.24
C HIS A 276 -6.70 -16.22 24.59
N ASP A 277 -7.07 -17.47 24.90
CA ASP A 277 -7.53 -17.91 26.21
C ASP A 277 -6.97 -19.31 26.46
N ALA A 278 -6.02 -19.43 27.39
CA ALA A 278 -5.31 -20.68 27.67
C ALA A 278 -6.22 -21.80 28.19
N ASP A 279 -7.33 -21.46 28.83
CA ASP A 279 -8.27 -22.41 29.44
C ASP A 279 -9.40 -22.81 28.48
N ALA A 280 -9.53 -22.11 27.34
CA ALA A 280 -10.57 -22.39 26.36
C ALA A 280 -10.16 -23.51 25.36
N PRO A 281 -11.12 -24.27 24.81
CA PRO A 281 -10.86 -25.21 23.73
C PRO A 281 -10.16 -24.52 22.55
N LEU A 282 -9.10 -25.15 22.01
CA LEU A 282 -8.24 -24.61 20.95
C LEU A 282 -7.56 -23.28 21.30
N THR A 283 -7.50 -22.95 22.58
CA THR A 283 -7.00 -21.65 23.10
C THR A 283 -7.72 -20.42 22.52
N MET A 284 -8.91 -20.60 21.94
CA MET A 284 -9.72 -19.56 21.33
C MET A 284 -10.62 -18.87 22.37
N SER A 285 -10.41 -17.59 22.58
CA SER A 285 -11.31 -16.79 23.43
C SER A 285 -12.71 -16.63 22.80
N ASP A 286 -13.70 -16.23 23.60
CA ASP A 286 -15.03 -15.91 23.07
C ASP A 286 -15.02 -14.67 22.18
N VAL A 287 -14.08 -13.75 22.39
CA VAL A 287 -13.84 -12.61 21.49
C VAL A 287 -13.41 -13.10 20.12
N MET A 288 -12.46 -14.05 20.03
CA MET A 288 -12.02 -14.62 18.75
C MET A 288 -13.16 -15.34 18.03
N LYS A 289 -13.94 -16.17 18.75
CA LYS A 289 -15.10 -16.86 18.17
C LYS A 289 -16.13 -15.87 17.59
N SER A 290 -16.43 -14.80 18.34
CA SER A 290 -17.36 -13.76 17.90
C SER A 290 -16.81 -12.99 16.69
N TYR A 291 -15.52 -12.69 16.67
CA TYR A 291 -14.86 -12.01 15.57
C TYR A 291 -14.91 -12.84 14.27
N VAL A 292 -14.51 -14.13 14.34
CA VAL A 292 -14.59 -15.06 13.20
C VAL A 292 -16.03 -15.21 12.72
N ALA A 293 -16.99 -15.35 13.63
CA ALA A 293 -18.41 -15.42 13.25
C ALA A 293 -18.89 -14.16 12.52
N GLY A 294 -18.35 -12.99 12.89
CA GLY A 294 -18.63 -11.73 12.20
C GLY A 294 -18.08 -11.65 10.77
N LEU A 295 -16.95 -12.31 10.50
CA LEU A 295 -16.38 -12.40 9.15
C LEU A 295 -17.17 -13.37 8.23
N LEU A 296 -17.88 -14.33 8.82
CA LEU A 296 -18.66 -15.33 8.09
C LEU A 296 -20.12 -14.90 7.82
N ARG A 297 -20.53 -13.72 8.28
CA ARG A 297 -21.91 -13.21 8.18
C ARG A 297 -22.11 -12.31 6.98
#